data_f73f28d4ff209072f39ebcfba9134598
#
_entry.id   f73f28d4ff209072f39ebcfba9134598
#
_cell.length_a   1.000
_cell.length_b   1.000
_cell.length_c   1.000
_cell.angle_alpha   90.00
_cell.angle_beta   90.00
_cell.angle_gamma   90.00
#
_symmetry.space_group_name_H-M   'P 1'
#
loop_
_entity.id
_entity.type
_entity.pdbx_description
1 polymer ?
#
loop_
_entity_poly.entity_id
_entity_poly.type
_entity_poly.pdbx_seq_one_letter_code
_entity_poly.pdbx_strand_id
1 'polypeptide(L)'
;APRHTDSMDNDQLIGLDWGTSSLRAYLLDANGTIVEQLDARAGVQRIERGQFLGAFETLCAPWLRARGDLPAVACGMIGSRHGWRETSFLPVPAGLDDLCGALTWLDDLAGRRFAIIPGVCTDPDAAFSDVMRGEETQVFGALEAEGLREAHLLLPGTYSKWVRAERSRIRSFRTFMTGELF
;
A
#
# COMPACT_ATOMS: atom_id res chain seq x y z
N ALA A 1 -11.21 -18.03 -40.45
CA ALA A 1 -10.83 -16.82 -39.73
C ALA A 1 -10.69 -17.16 -38.26
N PRO A 2 -9.50 -17.07 -37.66
CA PRO A 2 -9.36 -17.22 -36.22
C PRO A 2 -9.90 -15.97 -35.52
N ARG A 3 -10.78 -16.18 -34.56
CA ARG A 3 -11.27 -15.11 -33.69
C ARG A 3 -10.12 -14.73 -32.76
N HIS A 4 -9.67 -13.48 -32.85
CA HIS A 4 -8.80 -12.87 -31.86
C HIS A 4 -9.50 -12.92 -30.51
N THR A 5 -8.92 -13.68 -29.57
CA THR A 5 -9.17 -13.61 -28.15
C THR A 5 -8.22 -12.58 -27.55
N ASP A 6 -8.43 -11.31 -27.91
CA ASP A 6 -7.64 -10.16 -27.41
C ASP A 6 -8.54 -9.30 -26.52
N SER A 7 -8.89 -9.76 -25.32
CA SER A 7 -9.61 -8.90 -24.37
C SER A 7 -9.42 -9.26 -22.89
N MET A 8 -8.36 -10.01 -22.53
CA MET A 8 -8.14 -10.39 -21.11
C MET A 8 -6.88 -9.78 -20.46
N ASP A 9 -6.14 -8.91 -21.17
CA ASP A 9 -4.85 -8.41 -20.68
C ASP A 9 -4.90 -7.00 -20.05
N ASN A 10 -6.09 -6.38 -19.93
CA ASN A 10 -6.17 -4.97 -19.52
C ASN A 10 -6.62 -4.74 -18.05
N ASP A 11 -6.93 -5.80 -17.32
CA ASP A 11 -7.38 -5.71 -15.92
C ASP A 11 -6.24 -6.05 -14.94
N GLN A 12 -5.08 -5.43 -15.14
CA GLN A 12 -3.93 -5.57 -14.26
C GLN A 12 -3.70 -4.30 -13.45
N LEU A 13 -3.13 -4.48 -12.26
CA LEU A 13 -2.83 -3.41 -11.31
C LEU A 13 -1.39 -3.56 -10.81
N ILE A 14 -0.67 -2.46 -10.67
CA ILE A 14 0.60 -2.43 -9.97
C ILE A 14 0.34 -2.08 -8.50
N GLY A 15 0.55 -3.02 -7.59
CA GLY A 15 0.60 -2.81 -6.14
C GLY A 15 2.01 -2.45 -5.70
N LEU A 16 2.17 -1.45 -4.84
CA LEU A 16 3.47 -1.01 -4.33
C LEU A 16 3.48 -1.01 -2.80
N ASP A 17 4.40 -1.76 -2.20
CA ASP A 17 4.80 -1.60 -0.80
C ASP A 17 6.06 -0.71 -0.80
N TRP A 18 5.87 0.57 -0.48
CA TRP A 18 6.95 1.56 -0.51
C TRP A 18 7.31 2.01 0.89
N GLY A 19 8.22 1.27 1.48
CA GLY A 19 8.68 1.48 2.84
C GLY A 19 9.79 2.53 2.95
N THR A 20 10.36 2.61 4.14
CA THR A 20 11.45 3.53 4.48
C THR A 20 12.72 3.23 3.68
N SER A 21 13.09 1.95 3.55
CA SER A 21 14.39 1.51 2.99
C SER A 21 14.26 0.78 1.66
N SER A 22 13.08 0.24 1.34
CA SER A 22 12.83 -0.60 0.16
C SER A 22 11.55 -0.23 -0.54
N LEU A 23 11.50 -0.55 -1.84
CA LEU A 23 10.32 -0.52 -2.69
C LEU A 23 10.11 -1.92 -3.25
N ARG A 24 8.93 -2.48 -3.05
CA ARG A 24 8.46 -3.71 -3.70
C ARG A 24 7.30 -3.39 -4.60
N ALA A 25 7.33 -3.95 -5.80
CA ALA A 25 6.25 -3.82 -6.76
C ALA A 25 5.69 -5.19 -7.10
N TYR A 26 4.38 -5.30 -7.17
CA TYR A 26 3.63 -6.50 -7.47
C TYR A 26 2.74 -6.24 -8.68
N LEU A 27 2.87 -7.04 -9.72
CA LEU A 27 1.92 -7.05 -10.82
C LEU A 27 0.79 -8.00 -10.44
N LEU A 28 -0.42 -7.47 -10.33
CA LEU A 28 -1.62 -8.20 -9.94
C LEU A 28 -2.52 -8.41 -11.15
N ASP A 29 -3.13 -9.58 -11.25
CA ASP A 29 -4.22 -9.83 -12.21
C ASP A 29 -5.57 -9.31 -11.70
N ALA A 30 -6.62 -9.49 -12.50
CA ALA A 30 -7.99 -9.09 -12.17
C ALA A 30 -8.55 -9.75 -10.90
N ASN A 31 -7.97 -10.85 -10.45
CA ASN A 31 -8.37 -11.57 -9.24
C ASN A 31 -7.52 -11.17 -8.02
N GLY A 32 -6.58 -10.25 -8.19
CA GLY A 32 -5.63 -9.86 -7.14
C GLY A 32 -4.48 -10.86 -6.93
N THR A 33 -4.29 -11.81 -7.85
CA THR A 33 -3.17 -12.77 -7.79
C THR A 33 -1.88 -12.09 -8.22
N ILE A 34 -0.80 -12.31 -7.47
CA ILE A 34 0.53 -11.81 -7.84
C ILE A 34 1.05 -12.61 -9.03
N VAL A 35 1.19 -11.95 -10.18
CA VAL A 35 1.74 -12.51 -11.42
C VAL A 35 3.26 -12.39 -11.44
N GLU A 36 3.77 -11.23 -11.06
CA GLU A 36 5.21 -10.92 -11.03
C GLU A 36 5.53 -10.02 -9.84
N GLN A 37 6.78 -10.06 -9.38
CA GLN A 37 7.29 -9.19 -8.32
C GLN A 37 8.64 -8.60 -8.70
N LEU A 38 8.86 -7.34 -8.32
CA LEU A 38 10.13 -6.62 -8.46
C LEU A 38 10.48 -5.94 -7.13
N ASP A 39 11.77 -5.86 -6.83
CA ASP A 39 12.30 -5.24 -5.63
C ASP A 39 13.41 -4.25 -5.95
N ALA A 40 13.47 -3.16 -5.17
CA ALA A 40 14.56 -2.21 -5.24
C ALA A 40 14.93 -1.66 -3.86
N ARG A 41 16.20 -1.33 -3.66
CA ARG A 41 16.67 -0.56 -2.50
C ARG A 41 16.39 0.93 -2.68
N ALA A 42 15.13 1.26 -2.98
CA ALA A 42 14.63 2.58 -3.33
C ALA A 42 13.51 3.04 -2.36
N GLY A 43 13.67 2.78 -1.07
CA GLY A 43 12.75 3.28 -0.06
C GLY A 43 12.76 4.80 0.02
N VAL A 44 11.74 5.36 0.70
CA VAL A 44 11.48 6.80 0.75
C VAL A 44 12.69 7.63 1.18
N GLN A 45 13.52 7.12 2.11
CA GLN A 45 14.73 7.82 2.57
C GLN A 45 15.85 7.91 1.52
N ARG A 46 15.77 7.13 0.45
CA ARG A 46 16.80 7.08 -0.62
C ARG A 46 16.39 7.83 -1.87
N ILE A 47 15.17 8.35 -1.90
CA ILE A 47 14.62 9.07 -3.06
C ILE A 47 14.62 10.56 -2.75
N GLU A 48 15.25 11.34 -3.61
CA GLU A 48 15.19 12.79 -3.52
C GLU A 48 13.78 13.30 -3.84
N ARG A 49 13.41 14.41 -3.21
CA ARG A 49 12.12 15.04 -3.43
C ARG A 49 11.93 15.35 -4.92
N GLY A 50 10.83 14.88 -5.51
CA GLY A 50 10.53 15.03 -6.94
C GLY A 50 11.01 13.87 -7.82
N GLN A 51 11.74 12.87 -7.28
CA GLN A 51 12.25 11.73 -8.05
C GLN A 51 11.42 10.45 -7.87
N PHE A 52 10.31 10.50 -7.15
CA PHE A 52 9.48 9.31 -6.89
C PHE A 52 8.89 8.71 -8.17
N LEU A 53 8.41 9.55 -9.09
CA LEU A 53 7.91 9.06 -10.38
C LEU A 53 8.99 8.31 -11.15
N GLY A 54 10.19 8.88 -11.25
CA GLY A 54 11.32 8.26 -11.95
C GLY A 54 11.74 6.92 -11.31
N ALA A 55 11.70 6.81 -9.97
CA ALA A 55 11.97 5.57 -9.25
C ALA A 55 10.91 4.49 -9.55
N PHE A 56 9.63 4.86 -9.55
CA PHE A 56 8.51 3.99 -9.95
C PHE A 56 8.68 3.51 -11.39
N GLU A 57 8.86 4.43 -12.33
CA GLU A 57 9.01 4.11 -13.76
C GLU A 57 10.24 3.25 -14.04
N THR A 58 11.34 3.49 -13.33
CA THR A 58 12.56 2.68 -13.46
C THR A 58 12.33 1.24 -13.01
N LEU A 59 11.72 1.05 -11.84
CA LEU A 59 11.46 -0.30 -11.30
C LEU A 59 10.43 -1.03 -12.16
N CYS A 60 9.32 -0.38 -12.49
CA CYS A 60 8.21 -0.99 -13.22
C CYS A 60 8.37 -0.96 -14.75
N ALA A 61 9.51 -0.47 -15.26
CA ALA A 61 9.78 -0.35 -16.70
C ALA A 61 9.51 -1.61 -17.53
N PRO A 62 9.82 -2.84 -17.07
CA PRO A 62 9.50 -4.06 -17.82
C PRO A 62 8.00 -4.19 -18.09
N TRP A 63 7.17 -3.95 -17.07
CA TRP A 63 5.71 -4.05 -17.17
C TRP A 63 5.10 -2.92 -17.99
N LEU A 64 5.54 -1.69 -17.74
CA LEU A 64 5.04 -0.52 -18.46
C LEU A 64 5.37 -0.57 -19.97
N ARG A 65 6.54 -1.11 -20.34
CA ARG A 65 6.89 -1.31 -21.77
C ARG A 65 6.09 -2.43 -22.43
N ALA A 66 5.79 -3.49 -21.69
CA ALA A 66 5.10 -4.66 -22.24
C ALA A 66 3.58 -4.47 -22.32
N ARG A 67 3.00 -3.71 -21.38
CA ARG A 67 1.54 -3.62 -21.16
C ARG A 67 0.96 -2.21 -21.24
N GLY A 68 1.81 -1.19 -21.42
CA GLY A 68 1.38 0.22 -21.44
C GLY A 68 1.16 0.78 -20.03
N ASP A 69 0.31 1.81 -19.96
CA ASP A 69 0.02 2.51 -18.71
C ASP A 69 -0.94 1.70 -17.84
N LEU A 70 -0.39 0.99 -16.86
CA LEU A 70 -1.16 0.28 -15.86
C LEU A 70 -1.53 1.22 -14.69
N PRO A 71 -2.73 1.07 -14.10
CA PRO A 71 -3.06 1.74 -12.86
C PRO A 71 -2.15 1.23 -11.74
N ALA A 72 -1.88 2.09 -10.75
CA ALA A 72 -1.04 1.74 -9.63
C ALA A 72 -1.65 2.20 -8.29
N VAL A 73 -1.43 1.40 -7.25
CA VAL A 73 -1.76 1.75 -5.87
C VAL A 73 -0.55 1.49 -4.97
N ALA A 74 -0.26 2.42 -4.09
CA ALA A 74 0.87 2.32 -3.18
C ALA A 74 0.45 2.42 -1.71
N CYS A 75 1.08 1.63 -0.85
CA CYS A 75 0.96 1.74 0.60
C CYS A 75 2.32 2.02 1.26
N GLY A 76 2.33 2.34 2.53
CA GLY A 76 3.54 2.53 3.32
C GLY A 76 4.05 3.97 3.37
N MET A 77 5.33 4.12 3.63
CA MET A 77 5.96 5.43 3.90
C MET A 77 5.92 6.40 2.73
N ILE A 78 5.55 5.96 1.55
CA ILE A 78 5.29 6.80 0.38
C ILE A 78 4.20 7.85 0.66
N GLY A 79 3.24 7.54 1.53
CA GLY A 79 2.17 8.42 1.99
C GLY A 79 2.53 9.31 3.18
N SER A 80 3.78 9.30 3.66
CA SER A 80 4.23 10.17 4.74
C SER A 80 4.62 11.55 4.22
N ARG A 81 4.82 12.53 5.14
CA ARG A 81 5.32 13.87 4.79
C ARG A 81 6.70 13.87 4.11
N HIS A 82 7.46 12.78 4.23
CA HIS A 82 8.74 12.57 3.56
C HIS A 82 8.61 11.73 2.28
N GLY A 83 7.41 11.25 1.97
CA GLY A 83 7.10 10.49 0.77
C GLY A 83 6.74 11.36 -0.42
N TRP A 84 6.11 10.74 -1.41
CA TRP A 84 5.70 11.39 -2.64
C TRP A 84 4.56 12.41 -2.43
N ARG A 85 3.52 11.97 -1.72
CA ARG A 85 2.38 12.81 -1.34
C ARG A 85 1.92 12.41 0.06
N GLU A 86 1.83 13.38 0.95
CA GLU A 86 1.28 13.12 2.28
C GLU A 86 -0.20 12.76 2.20
N THR A 87 -0.57 11.65 2.85
CA THR A 87 -1.94 11.18 2.98
C THR A 87 -2.43 11.34 4.40
N SER A 88 -3.74 11.42 4.59
CA SER A 88 -4.39 11.48 5.90
C SER A 88 -4.19 10.18 6.70
N PHE A 89 -4.60 10.21 7.96
CA PHE A 89 -4.86 9.04 8.78
C PHE A 89 -6.36 8.92 9.02
N LEU A 90 -6.86 7.69 8.90
CA LEU A 90 -8.24 7.38 9.27
C LEU A 90 -8.30 6.93 10.73
N PRO A 91 -9.21 7.47 11.55
CA PRO A 91 -9.39 6.97 12.90
C PRO A 91 -10.00 5.57 12.92
N VAL A 92 -9.58 4.74 13.89
CA VAL A 92 -10.29 3.48 14.14
C VAL A 92 -11.68 3.76 14.73
N PRO A 93 -12.70 2.93 14.44
CA PRO A 93 -12.66 1.71 13.67
C PRO A 93 -12.69 1.96 12.15
N ALA A 94 -11.66 1.48 11.42
CA ALA A 94 -11.51 1.66 9.99
C ALA A 94 -11.66 0.32 9.24
N GLY A 95 -12.40 0.32 8.14
CA GLY A 95 -12.59 -0.81 7.22
C GLY A 95 -11.96 -0.56 5.86
N LEU A 96 -11.97 -1.59 5.01
CA LEU A 96 -11.42 -1.48 3.65
C LEU A 96 -12.14 -0.40 2.82
N ASP A 97 -13.47 -0.29 2.95
CA ASP A 97 -14.25 0.72 2.24
C ASP A 97 -13.85 2.15 2.64
N ASP A 98 -13.49 2.36 3.93
CA ASP A 98 -13.04 3.67 4.40
C ASP A 98 -11.67 4.02 3.80
N LEU A 99 -10.75 3.04 3.70
CA LEU A 99 -9.47 3.23 3.04
C LEU A 99 -9.65 3.55 1.56
N CYS A 100 -10.50 2.79 0.85
CA CYS A 100 -10.80 3.02 -0.55
C CYS A 100 -11.43 4.39 -0.81
N GLY A 101 -12.32 4.84 0.09
CA GLY A 101 -12.96 6.16 0.02
C GLY A 101 -12.01 7.33 0.29
N ALA A 102 -10.86 7.09 0.93
CA ALA A 102 -9.88 8.09 1.32
C ALA A 102 -8.54 8.00 0.56
N LEU A 103 -8.52 7.28 -0.57
CA LEU A 103 -7.34 7.21 -1.43
C LEU A 103 -6.90 8.61 -1.88
N THR A 104 -5.60 8.86 -1.79
CA THR A 104 -5.01 10.10 -2.32
C THR A 104 -4.53 9.85 -3.74
N TRP A 105 -5.22 10.44 -4.71
CA TRP A 105 -4.88 10.34 -6.12
C TRP A 105 -3.77 11.33 -6.50
N LEU A 106 -2.88 10.90 -7.39
CA LEU A 106 -1.84 11.75 -7.96
C LEU A 106 -2.29 12.21 -9.35
N ASP A 107 -2.54 13.53 -9.50
CA ASP A 107 -3.21 14.10 -10.67
C ASP A 107 -2.28 14.35 -11.88
N ASP A 108 -0.95 14.43 -11.67
CA ASP A 108 0.00 14.93 -12.68
C ASP A 108 0.83 13.83 -13.38
N LEU A 109 0.27 12.64 -13.57
CA LEU A 109 1.02 11.51 -14.11
C LEU A 109 0.71 11.19 -15.59
N ALA A 110 0.48 12.21 -16.42
CA ALA A 110 0.22 12.06 -17.86
C ALA A 110 -0.95 11.10 -18.17
N GLY A 111 -2.00 11.11 -17.33
CA GLY A 111 -3.19 10.27 -17.50
C GLY A 111 -3.13 8.91 -16.78
N ARG A 112 -1.99 8.54 -16.20
CA ARG A 112 -1.87 7.31 -15.40
C ARG A 112 -2.61 7.45 -14.08
N ARG A 113 -3.43 6.46 -13.74
CA ARG A 113 -4.13 6.39 -12.47
C ARG A 113 -3.20 5.86 -11.39
N PHE A 114 -2.82 6.70 -10.44
CA PHE A 114 -1.98 6.32 -9.30
C PHE A 114 -2.61 6.83 -8.02
N ALA A 115 -2.81 5.94 -7.05
CA ALA A 115 -3.35 6.27 -5.74
C ALA A 115 -2.40 5.86 -4.61
N ILE A 116 -2.45 6.58 -3.49
CA ILE A 116 -1.75 6.22 -2.26
C ILE A 116 -2.79 5.93 -1.18
N ILE A 117 -2.63 4.80 -0.51
CA ILE A 117 -3.49 4.35 0.58
C ILE A 117 -3.21 5.20 1.83
N PRO A 118 -4.25 5.71 2.53
CA PRO A 118 -4.07 6.44 3.79
C PRO A 118 -3.59 5.52 4.91
N GLY A 119 -2.96 6.10 5.92
CA GLY A 119 -2.69 5.37 7.16
C GLY A 119 -3.90 5.27 8.07
N VAL A 120 -3.72 4.61 9.23
CA VAL A 120 -4.75 4.49 10.28
C VAL A 120 -4.19 5.00 11.61
N CYS A 121 -5.01 5.69 12.41
CA CYS A 121 -4.66 6.18 13.73
C CYS A 121 -5.67 5.74 14.80
N THR A 122 -5.25 5.72 16.06
CA THR A 122 -6.13 5.35 17.17
C THR A 122 -7.10 6.48 17.53
N ASP A 123 -6.60 7.70 17.70
CA ASP A 123 -7.39 8.87 18.03
C ASP A 123 -6.72 10.12 17.44
N PRO A 124 -7.33 10.77 16.45
CA PRO A 124 -6.72 11.92 15.78
C PRO A 124 -6.57 13.14 16.68
N ASP A 125 -7.36 13.24 17.75
CA ASP A 125 -7.39 14.39 18.66
C ASP A 125 -6.52 14.17 19.91
N ALA A 126 -5.98 12.95 20.09
CA ALA A 126 -5.09 12.65 21.21
C ALA A 126 -3.71 13.28 21.03
N ALA A 127 -3.13 13.79 22.11
CA ALA A 127 -1.75 14.32 22.10
C ALA A 127 -0.71 13.27 21.66
N PHE A 128 -1.00 11.99 21.88
CA PHE A 128 -0.18 10.85 21.49
C PHE A 128 -1.06 9.79 20.82
N SER A 129 -1.43 10.03 19.57
CA SER A 129 -2.14 9.04 18.77
C SER A 129 -1.15 8.00 18.25
N ASP A 130 -1.50 6.72 18.40
CA ASP A 130 -0.77 5.64 17.75
C ASP A 130 -1.16 5.59 16.27
N VAL A 131 -0.18 5.35 15.39
CA VAL A 131 -0.38 5.38 13.94
C VAL A 131 0.26 4.16 13.28
N MET A 132 -0.29 3.73 12.16
CA MET A 132 0.34 2.79 11.25
C MET A 132 0.15 3.24 9.80
N ARG A 133 1.12 2.89 8.95
CA ARG A 133 1.10 3.25 7.54
C ARG A 133 1.80 2.18 6.73
N GLY A 134 0.96 1.38 6.02
CA GLY A 134 1.36 0.18 5.28
C GLY A 134 0.86 -1.10 5.96
N GLU A 135 0.90 -1.17 7.28
CA GLU A 135 0.44 -2.33 8.04
C GLU A 135 -1.07 -2.53 7.94
N GLU A 136 -1.87 -1.48 7.78
CA GLU A 136 -3.32 -1.58 7.52
C GLU A 136 -3.60 -2.40 6.27
N THR A 137 -2.81 -2.22 5.21
CA THR A 137 -2.94 -3.00 3.97
C THR A 137 -2.62 -4.47 4.20
N GLN A 138 -1.60 -4.77 5.01
CA GLN A 138 -1.25 -6.15 5.40
C GLN A 138 -2.36 -6.80 6.23
N VAL A 139 -2.98 -6.05 7.15
CA VAL A 139 -4.10 -6.54 7.96
C VAL A 139 -5.25 -6.96 7.06
N PHE A 140 -5.71 -6.08 6.15
CA PHE A 140 -6.83 -6.42 5.27
C PHE A 140 -6.49 -7.54 4.30
N GLY A 141 -5.25 -7.57 3.78
CA GLY A 141 -4.78 -8.67 2.94
C GLY A 141 -4.80 -10.00 3.67
N ALA A 142 -4.37 -10.06 4.92
CA ALA A 142 -4.41 -11.27 5.75
C ALA A 142 -5.84 -11.70 6.06
N LEU A 143 -6.73 -10.78 6.42
CA LEU A 143 -8.14 -11.10 6.68
C LEU A 143 -8.83 -11.69 5.44
N GLU A 144 -8.57 -11.12 4.27
CA GLU A 144 -9.14 -11.60 3.01
C GLU A 144 -8.58 -12.97 2.62
N ALA A 145 -7.26 -13.14 2.66
CA ALA A 145 -6.60 -14.39 2.28
C ALA A 145 -7.05 -15.59 3.14
N GLU A 146 -7.30 -15.35 4.43
CA GLU A 146 -7.72 -16.38 5.38
C GLU A 146 -9.25 -16.46 5.53
N GLY A 147 -10.02 -15.63 4.85
CA GLY A 147 -11.48 -15.56 4.96
C GLY A 147 -11.96 -15.18 6.36
N LEU A 148 -11.16 -14.40 7.11
CA LEU A 148 -11.44 -14.03 8.50
C LEU A 148 -12.15 -12.69 8.59
N ARG A 149 -13.11 -12.59 9.49
CA ARG A 149 -13.77 -11.33 9.86
C ARG A 149 -13.36 -10.79 11.23
N GLU A 150 -12.71 -11.63 12.02
CA GLU A 150 -12.21 -11.33 13.36
C GLU A 150 -10.85 -11.98 13.54
N ALA A 151 -9.87 -11.19 14.00
CA ALA A 151 -8.52 -11.69 14.26
C ALA A 151 -7.75 -10.76 15.22
N HIS A 152 -6.79 -11.36 15.92
CA HIS A 152 -5.69 -10.64 16.53
C HIS A 152 -4.44 -10.91 15.69
N LEU A 153 -3.84 -9.83 15.17
CA LEU A 153 -2.66 -9.92 14.32
C LEU A 153 -1.47 -9.26 15.00
N LEU A 154 -0.33 -9.91 14.88
CA LEU A 154 0.96 -9.34 15.25
C LEU A 154 1.75 -9.11 13.97
N LEU A 155 2.10 -7.87 13.70
CA LEU A 155 2.92 -7.46 12.56
C LEU A 155 4.31 -7.06 13.09
N PRO A 156 5.30 -7.95 12.98
CA PRO A 156 6.66 -7.65 13.43
C PRO A 156 7.32 -6.59 12.56
N GLY A 157 8.17 -5.77 13.14
CA GLY A 157 8.92 -4.73 12.44
C GLY A 157 9.89 -4.02 13.37
N THR A 158 10.45 -2.91 12.92
CA THR A 158 11.17 -1.96 13.78
C THR A 158 10.31 -1.59 14.99
N TYR A 159 9.03 -1.34 14.74
CA TYR A 159 7.95 -1.23 15.72
C TYR A 159 6.89 -2.28 15.41
N SER A 160 6.64 -3.21 16.34
CA SER A 160 5.60 -4.22 16.17
C SER A 160 4.21 -3.63 16.39
N LYS A 161 3.27 -3.98 15.51
CA LYS A 161 1.86 -3.61 15.63
C LYS A 161 1.04 -4.79 16.13
N TRP A 162 0.32 -4.60 17.22
CA TRP A 162 -0.66 -5.54 17.75
C TRP A 162 -2.04 -5.03 17.39
N VAL A 163 -2.69 -5.71 16.47
CA VAL A 163 -3.94 -5.25 15.85
C VAL A 163 -5.09 -6.17 16.24
N ARG A 164 -6.21 -5.58 16.63
CA ARG A 164 -7.49 -6.26 16.80
C ARG A 164 -8.41 -5.87 15.66
N ALA A 165 -8.80 -6.85 14.85
CA ALA A 165 -9.79 -6.71 13.79
C ALA A 165 -11.08 -7.42 14.17
N GLU A 166 -12.23 -6.77 13.95
CA GLU A 166 -13.57 -7.30 14.16
C GLU A 166 -14.51 -6.82 13.05
N ARG A 167 -15.35 -7.72 12.54
CA ARG A 167 -16.30 -7.43 11.47
C ARG A 167 -15.64 -6.80 10.25
N SER A 168 -14.47 -7.32 9.88
CA SER A 168 -13.64 -6.82 8.77
C SER A 168 -13.25 -5.34 8.92
N ARG A 169 -13.05 -4.87 10.17
CA ARG A 169 -12.57 -3.51 10.49
C ARG A 169 -11.45 -3.59 11.53
N ILE A 170 -10.45 -2.76 11.38
CA ILE A 170 -9.44 -2.52 12.42
C ILE A 170 -10.13 -1.76 13.55
N ARG A 171 -10.27 -2.41 14.71
CA ARG A 171 -10.95 -1.83 15.89
C ARG A 171 -10.02 -1.04 16.78
N SER A 172 -8.83 -1.58 16.96
CA SER A 172 -7.78 -0.98 17.78
C SER A 172 -6.43 -1.57 17.41
N PHE A 173 -5.38 -0.87 17.74
CA PHE A 173 -4.01 -1.40 17.68
C PHE A 173 -3.12 -0.71 18.71
N ARG A 174 -1.98 -1.33 18.98
CA ARG A 174 -0.89 -0.79 19.79
C ARG A 174 0.44 -1.06 19.14
N THR A 175 1.33 -0.08 19.26
CA THR A 175 2.70 -0.17 18.76
C THR A 175 3.66 -0.40 19.92
N PHE A 176 4.59 -1.31 19.71
CA PHE A 176 5.66 -1.59 20.66
C PHE A 176 7.01 -1.49 19.96
N MET A 177 7.95 -0.84 20.60
CA MET A 177 9.34 -0.82 20.15
C MET A 177 9.94 -2.22 20.35
N THR A 178 10.32 -2.85 19.25
CA THR A 178 10.85 -4.22 19.25
C THR A 178 12.12 -4.32 18.42
N GLY A 179 12.05 -4.34 17.10
CA GLY A 179 13.22 -4.42 16.23
C GLY A 179 14.19 -3.24 16.34
N GLU A 180 13.75 -2.10 16.85
CA GLU A 180 14.62 -0.95 17.16
C GLU A 180 15.60 -1.24 18.31
N LEU A 181 15.29 -2.23 19.17
CA LEU A 181 16.08 -2.57 20.35
C LEU A 181 17.12 -3.66 20.09
N PHE A 182 17.16 -4.23 18.88
CA PHE A 182 18.08 -5.25 18.42
C PHE A 182 19.00 -4.71 17.32
#